data_78c3ac34a2fcd248b161224366ca6e3e
#
_entry.id   78c3ac34a2fcd248b161224366ca6e3e
#
_cell.length_a   1.000
_cell.length_b   1.000
_cell.length_c   1.000
_cell.angle_alpha   90.00
_cell.angle_beta   90.00
_cell.angle_gamma   90.00
#
_symmetry.space_group_name_H-M   'P 1'
#
loop_
_entity.id
_entity.type
_entity.pdbx_description
1 polymer ?
#
loop_
_entity_poly.entity_id
_entity_poly.type
_entity_poly.pdbx_seq_one_letter_code
_entity_poly.pdbx_strand_id
1 'polypeptide(L)'
;MNQNKAPRGNTKSLQWLVVINGNIKEPLEALIKQLEAFQSCLLNYNRFKYVFTIIHDQDSEKLPHCHAYITLYEAITLKDLLIELAELLNSTKEQISLEPTNSDFLGVQYLTHKNQPEKEQYNLELVKTNNNEELQRRMAEKYQSEYDQDRKSLKERKHDIEALGEAYNKAINSYNALWDLCDHLLATLENGLKDHEKRIINLEEFKKRFLNFDIIS
;
A
#
# COMPACT_ATOMS: atom_id res chain seq x y z
N MET A 1 11.06 -9.92 -10.19
CA MET A 1 11.61 -8.95 -11.17
C MET A 1 12.24 -7.81 -10.38
N ASN A 2 13.58 -7.77 -10.32
CA ASN A 2 14.31 -6.66 -9.67
C ASN A 2 14.22 -5.44 -10.58
N GLN A 3 13.41 -4.46 -10.17
CA GLN A 3 13.47 -3.15 -10.78
C GLN A 3 14.81 -2.52 -10.38
N ASN A 4 15.70 -2.35 -11.35
CA ASN A 4 16.92 -1.55 -11.23
C ASN A 4 16.49 -0.12 -10.83
N LYS A 5 16.46 0.19 -9.54
CA LYS A 5 16.34 1.58 -9.06
C LYS A 5 17.62 2.29 -9.51
N ALA A 6 17.48 3.23 -10.45
CA ALA A 6 18.57 4.15 -10.80
C ALA A 6 19.18 4.77 -9.53
N PRO A 7 20.48 5.05 -9.51
CA PRO A 7 21.13 5.63 -8.33
C PRO A 7 20.44 6.96 -8.00
N ARG A 8 19.76 7.00 -6.84
CA ARG A 8 18.91 8.11 -6.36
C ARG A 8 19.60 9.49 -6.36
N GLY A 9 20.93 9.53 -6.39
CA GLY A 9 21.72 10.77 -6.29
C GLY A 9 21.67 11.69 -7.52
N ASN A 10 21.35 11.19 -8.70
CA ASN A 10 21.38 11.95 -9.96
C ASN A 10 20.00 12.38 -10.48
N THR A 11 18.94 12.07 -9.78
CA THR A 11 17.59 12.49 -10.16
C THR A 11 17.46 14.00 -9.97
N LYS A 12 17.17 14.73 -11.06
CA LYS A 12 16.81 16.16 -11.02
C LYS A 12 15.31 16.29 -10.95
N SER A 13 14.81 17.13 -10.04
CA SER A 13 13.39 17.46 -9.93
C SER A 13 13.18 18.94 -9.64
N LEU A 14 12.02 19.45 -10.06
CA LEU A 14 11.52 20.77 -9.66
C LEU A 14 10.75 20.72 -8.35
N GLN A 15 10.26 19.54 -7.95
CA GLN A 15 9.33 19.38 -6.84
C GLN A 15 9.83 18.31 -5.88
N TRP A 16 9.77 18.62 -4.60
CA TRP A 16 10.33 17.76 -3.55
C TRP A 16 9.41 17.71 -2.33
N LEU A 17 9.22 16.51 -1.82
CA LEU A 17 8.75 16.26 -0.47
C LEU A 17 9.97 16.28 0.46
N VAL A 18 9.87 17.01 1.55
CA VAL A 18 10.95 17.20 2.52
C VAL A 18 10.44 16.86 3.90
N VAL A 19 11.17 16.04 4.62
CA VAL A 19 10.95 15.79 6.05
C VAL A 19 12.19 16.25 6.80
N ILE A 20 11.99 17.10 7.79
CA ILE A 20 13.07 17.63 8.62
C ILE A 20 12.83 17.24 10.07
N ASN A 21 13.71 16.45 10.60
CA ASN A 21 13.69 16.05 12.00
C ASN A 21 14.52 17.06 12.81
N GLY A 22 13.99 17.51 13.93
CA GLY A 22 14.75 18.31 14.86
C GLY A 22 15.77 17.50 15.66
N ASN A 23 16.52 18.17 16.53
CA ASN A 23 17.47 17.50 17.40
C ASN A 23 16.73 16.73 18.50
N ILE A 24 16.74 15.40 18.42
CA ILE A 24 16.08 14.49 19.36
C ILE A 24 16.57 14.58 20.81
N LYS A 25 17.69 15.25 21.05
CA LYS A 25 18.25 15.44 22.40
C LYS A 25 17.70 16.67 23.11
N GLU A 26 16.98 17.53 22.38
CA GLU A 26 16.40 18.75 22.93
C GLU A 26 15.06 18.46 23.66
N PRO A 27 14.71 19.27 24.67
CA PRO A 27 13.38 19.25 25.26
C PRO A 27 12.30 19.58 24.19
N LEU A 28 11.11 19.04 24.36
CA LEU A 28 10.01 19.17 23.38
C LEU A 28 9.75 20.62 22.94
N GLU A 29 9.74 21.57 23.89
CA GLU A 29 9.53 22.98 23.56
C GLU A 29 10.65 23.58 22.71
N ALA A 30 11.90 23.21 22.98
CA ALA A 30 13.05 23.65 22.19
C ALA A 30 13.04 23.02 20.80
N LEU A 31 12.62 21.75 20.70
CA LEU A 31 12.45 21.06 19.43
C LEU A 31 11.38 21.74 18.56
N ILE A 32 10.21 22.07 19.10
CA ILE A 32 9.17 22.77 18.36
C ILE A 32 9.65 24.14 17.87
N LYS A 33 10.32 24.92 18.72
CA LYS A 33 10.91 26.21 18.32
C LYS A 33 11.94 26.06 17.21
N GLN A 34 12.76 25.00 17.25
CA GLN A 34 13.69 24.69 16.17
C GLN A 34 12.97 24.41 14.85
N LEU A 35 11.90 23.61 14.89
CA LEU A 35 11.09 23.29 13.71
C LEU A 35 10.37 24.52 13.16
N GLU A 36 9.87 25.42 14.00
CA GLU A 36 9.31 26.70 13.60
C GLU A 36 10.37 27.61 12.91
N ALA A 37 11.59 27.60 13.41
CA ALA A 37 12.69 28.31 12.76
C ALA A 37 13.00 27.70 11.38
N PHE A 38 12.99 26.38 11.23
CA PHE A 38 13.14 25.71 9.94
C PHE A 38 12.02 26.09 8.97
N GLN A 39 10.75 26.09 9.39
CA GLN A 39 9.64 26.56 8.58
C GLN A 39 9.88 28.01 8.09
N SER A 40 10.27 28.89 8.99
CA SER A 40 10.54 30.29 8.65
C SER A 40 11.66 30.42 7.62
N CYS A 41 12.75 29.67 7.76
CA CYS A 41 13.84 29.66 6.78
C CYS A 41 13.34 29.19 5.40
N LEU A 42 12.57 28.11 5.33
CA LEU A 42 12.03 27.60 4.08
C LEU A 42 11.09 28.61 3.40
N LEU A 43 10.19 29.22 4.16
CA LEU A 43 9.22 30.20 3.64
C LEU A 43 9.85 31.46 3.07
N ASN A 44 11.01 31.86 3.60
CA ASN A 44 11.71 33.07 3.21
C ASN A 44 12.83 32.83 2.18
N TYR A 45 13.05 31.58 1.77
CA TYR A 45 14.12 31.27 0.84
C TYR A 45 13.73 31.56 -0.62
N ASN A 46 14.40 32.48 -1.24
CA ASN A 46 14.04 33.05 -2.54
C ASN A 46 14.21 32.10 -3.73
N ARG A 47 14.90 30.97 -3.59
CA ARG A 47 15.00 29.94 -4.63
C ARG A 47 13.76 29.06 -4.74
N PHE A 48 12.89 29.10 -3.75
CA PHE A 48 11.67 28.33 -3.77
C PHE A 48 10.54 29.15 -4.37
N LYS A 49 9.96 28.63 -5.46
CA LYS A 49 8.81 29.21 -6.11
C LYS A 49 7.58 29.10 -5.22
N TYR A 50 7.35 27.90 -4.68
CA TYR A 50 6.30 27.61 -3.72
C TYR A 50 6.84 26.73 -2.59
N VAL A 51 6.41 27.03 -1.39
CA VAL A 51 6.65 26.22 -0.19
C VAL A 51 5.34 26.05 0.54
N PHE A 52 4.99 24.81 0.83
CA PHE A 52 3.93 24.47 1.77
C PHE A 52 4.57 23.64 2.86
N THR A 53 4.36 24.02 4.11
CA THR A 53 5.03 23.37 5.24
C THR A 53 4.13 23.29 6.47
N ILE A 54 4.30 22.23 7.25
CA ILE A 54 3.56 21.95 8.47
C ILE A 54 4.47 21.25 9.49
N ILE A 55 4.22 21.49 10.77
CA ILE A 55 4.84 20.71 11.85
C ILE A 55 3.86 19.62 12.27
N HIS A 56 4.30 18.39 12.24
CA HIS A 56 3.61 17.23 12.78
C HIS A 56 4.07 17.03 14.22
N ASP A 57 3.22 17.39 15.16
CA ASP A 57 3.50 17.34 16.60
C ASP A 57 2.57 16.39 17.37
N GLN A 58 1.57 15.81 16.69
CA GLN A 58 0.55 14.93 17.27
C GLN A 58 0.71 13.46 16.84
N ASP A 59 1.71 13.13 16.04
CA ASP A 59 1.98 11.76 15.63
C ASP A 59 2.39 10.92 16.84
N SER A 60 1.57 9.95 17.24
CA SER A 60 1.77 9.12 18.45
C SER A 60 3.05 8.28 18.44
N GLU A 61 3.57 7.97 17.25
CA GLU A 61 4.72 7.07 17.07
C GLU A 61 6.03 7.80 16.75
N LYS A 62 5.98 9.12 16.58
CA LYS A 62 7.13 9.92 16.15
C LYS A 62 7.31 11.18 16.96
N LEU A 63 8.55 11.59 17.11
CA LEU A 63 8.86 12.93 17.62
C LEU A 63 8.36 14.00 16.63
N PRO A 64 8.06 15.22 17.10
CA PRO A 64 7.73 16.33 16.24
C PRO A 64 8.74 16.51 15.11
N HIS A 65 8.25 16.71 13.91
CA HIS A 65 9.04 16.90 12.70
C HIS A 65 8.33 17.84 11.73
N CYS A 66 9.11 18.49 10.86
CA CYS A 66 8.57 19.40 9.87
C CYS A 66 8.46 18.69 8.52
N HIS A 67 7.28 18.72 7.92
CA HIS A 67 7.06 18.35 6.54
C HIS A 67 7.01 19.58 5.67
N ALA A 68 7.62 19.51 4.50
CA ALA A 68 7.48 20.55 3.48
C ALA A 68 7.32 19.94 2.09
N TYR A 69 6.53 20.62 1.28
CA TYR A 69 6.49 20.46 -0.16
C TYR A 69 7.11 21.70 -0.79
N ILE A 70 8.13 21.51 -1.60
CA ILE A 70 8.90 22.58 -2.20
C ILE A 70 8.83 22.48 -3.71
N THR A 71 8.54 23.59 -4.36
CA THR A 71 8.70 23.76 -5.81
C THR A 71 9.80 24.78 -6.07
N LEU A 72 10.79 24.43 -6.89
CA LEU A 72 11.87 25.31 -7.28
C LEU A 72 11.58 25.99 -8.62
N TYR A 73 12.31 27.06 -8.93
CA TYR A 73 12.33 27.66 -10.25
C TYR A 73 13.10 26.81 -11.27
N GLU A 74 14.13 26.10 -10.81
CA GLU A 74 14.99 25.25 -11.65
C GLU A 74 15.17 23.87 -11.03
N ALA A 75 15.25 22.85 -11.87
CA ALA A 75 15.45 21.47 -11.41
C ALA A 75 16.85 21.28 -10.83
N ILE A 76 16.89 20.72 -9.62
CA ILE A 76 18.11 20.43 -8.87
C ILE A 76 18.25 18.92 -8.61
N THR A 77 19.49 18.45 -8.41
CA THR A 77 19.69 17.06 -7.98
C THR A 77 19.37 16.88 -6.49
N LEU A 78 19.00 15.66 -6.09
CA LEU A 78 18.78 15.32 -4.68
C LEU A 78 20.01 15.71 -3.82
N LYS A 79 21.20 15.39 -4.31
CA LYS A 79 22.45 15.65 -3.58
C LYS A 79 22.66 17.15 -3.34
N ASP A 80 22.46 17.96 -4.38
CA ASP A 80 22.71 19.40 -4.29
C ASP A 80 21.65 20.07 -3.40
N LEU A 81 20.38 19.69 -3.53
CA LEU A 81 19.31 20.19 -2.67
C LEU A 81 19.52 19.82 -1.20
N LEU A 82 19.99 18.60 -0.93
CA LEU A 82 20.29 18.16 0.43
C LEU A 82 21.41 18.99 1.09
N ILE A 83 22.45 19.33 0.33
CA ILE A 83 23.53 20.20 0.80
C ILE A 83 22.98 21.59 1.09
N GLU A 84 22.24 22.15 0.15
CA GLU A 84 21.66 23.50 0.23
C GLU A 84 20.70 23.62 1.43
N LEU A 85 19.83 22.65 1.64
CA LEU A 85 18.92 22.65 2.78
C LEU A 85 19.67 22.47 4.12
N ALA A 86 20.68 21.62 4.18
CA ALA A 86 21.48 21.46 5.39
C ALA A 86 22.19 22.76 5.80
N GLU A 87 22.72 23.51 4.82
CA GLU A 87 23.34 24.81 5.05
C GLU A 87 22.27 25.86 5.44
N LEU A 88 21.16 25.96 4.71
CA LEU A 88 20.07 26.89 4.98
C LEU A 88 19.50 26.76 6.38
N LEU A 89 19.31 25.52 6.82
CA LEU A 89 18.69 25.19 8.11
C LEU A 89 19.70 25.05 9.26
N ASN A 90 20.99 25.21 8.98
CA ASN A 90 22.07 24.93 9.94
C ASN A 90 21.86 23.56 10.63
N SER A 91 21.55 22.53 9.83
CA SER A 91 21.24 21.18 10.27
C SER A 91 22.15 20.15 9.62
N THR A 92 22.09 18.91 10.07
CA THR A 92 22.84 17.82 9.44
C THR A 92 22.02 17.15 8.34
N LYS A 93 22.68 16.53 7.36
CA LYS A 93 22.04 15.83 6.25
C LYS A 93 21.17 14.66 6.71
N GLU A 94 21.54 14.06 7.83
CA GLU A 94 20.83 12.94 8.47
C GLU A 94 19.46 13.35 9.03
N GLN A 95 19.28 14.64 9.32
CA GLN A 95 18.01 15.20 9.78
C GLN A 95 17.04 15.48 8.64
N ILE A 96 17.50 15.44 7.38
CA ILE A 96 16.72 15.84 6.21
C ILE A 96 16.49 14.63 5.31
N SER A 97 15.25 14.30 5.05
CA SER A 97 14.84 13.31 4.04
C SER A 97 14.20 14.02 2.85
N LEU A 98 14.61 13.62 1.65
CA LEU A 98 14.13 14.21 0.39
C LEU A 98 13.57 13.13 -0.53
N GLU A 99 12.41 13.40 -1.09
CA GLU A 99 11.79 12.57 -2.11
C GLU A 99 11.32 13.43 -3.30
N PRO A 100 11.79 13.16 -4.54
CA PRO A 100 11.31 13.87 -5.70
C PRO A 100 9.85 13.50 -5.96
N THR A 101 9.04 14.49 -6.31
CA THR A 101 7.64 14.29 -6.68
C THR A 101 7.31 14.99 -8.00
N ASN A 102 6.36 14.43 -8.73
CA ASN A 102 5.84 15.03 -9.96
C ASN A 102 4.37 15.46 -9.79
N SER A 103 3.83 15.36 -8.58
CA SER A 103 2.43 15.67 -8.30
C SER A 103 2.31 16.77 -7.25
N ASP A 104 1.85 17.91 -7.70
CA ASP A 104 1.54 19.07 -6.86
C ASP A 104 0.49 18.76 -5.80
N PHE A 105 -0.46 17.91 -6.15
CA PHE A 105 -1.59 17.54 -5.32
C PHE A 105 -1.19 16.56 -4.21
N LEU A 106 -0.45 15.52 -4.54
CA LEU A 106 0.05 14.55 -3.56
C LEU A 106 0.89 15.22 -2.48
N GLY A 107 1.58 16.33 -2.81
CA GLY A 107 2.34 17.12 -1.85
C GLY A 107 1.48 17.66 -0.72
N VAL A 108 0.35 18.29 -1.04
CA VAL A 108 -0.54 18.88 -0.02
C VAL A 108 -1.28 17.81 0.78
N GLN A 109 -1.74 16.74 0.14
CA GLN A 109 -2.34 15.59 0.84
C GLN A 109 -1.35 14.91 1.79
N TYR A 110 -0.10 14.79 1.36
CA TYR A 110 0.97 14.24 2.17
C TYR A 110 1.21 15.09 3.44
N LEU A 111 1.17 16.42 3.33
CA LEU A 111 1.35 17.32 4.45
C LEU A 111 0.25 17.18 5.50
N THR A 112 -0.99 16.91 5.10
CA THR A 112 -2.14 16.81 5.98
C THR A 112 -2.54 15.37 6.32
N HIS A 113 -1.80 14.38 5.83
CA HIS A 113 -2.09 12.94 5.91
C HIS A 113 -3.46 12.52 5.35
N LYS A 114 -4.12 13.35 4.54
CA LYS A 114 -5.46 13.04 4.01
C LYS A 114 -5.53 11.80 3.13
N ASN A 115 -4.40 11.40 2.54
CA ASN A 115 -4.26 10.16 1.77
C ASN A 115 -3.86 8.94 2.63
N GLN A 116 -3.73 9.11 3.93
CA GLN A 116 -3.30 8.10 4.90
C GLN A 116 -4.24 8.12 6.11
N PRO A 117 -5.47 7.57 5.97
CA PRO A 117 -6.51 7.69 7.00
C PRO A 117 -6.16 7.00 8.33
N GLU A 118 -5.15 6.14 8.32
CA GLU A 118 -4.60 5.47 9.51
C GLU A 118 -3.71 6.37 10.36
N LYS A 119 -3.30 7.54 9.83
CA LYS A 119 -2.47 8.51 10.53
C LYS A 119 -3.28 9.66 11.10
N GLU A 120 -2.70 10.37 12.06
CA GLU A 120 -3.26 11.62 12.58
C GLU A 120 -3.50 12.61 11.44
N GLN A 121 -4.71 13.16 11.37
CA GLN A 121 -5.11 14.08 10.30
C GLN A 121 -4.89 15.52 10.74
N TYR A 122 -4.11 16.26 9.96
CA TYR A 122 -3.82 17.64 10.25
C TYR A 122 -4.75 18.59 9.49
N ASN A 123 -5.17 19.67 10.17
CA ASN A 123 -5.98 20.71 9.54
C ASN A 123 -5.12 21.49 8.51
N LEU A 124 -5.71 21.77 7.36
CA LEU A 124 -5.08 22.58 6.31
C LEU A 124 -4.67 23.98 6.79
N GLU A 125 -5.41 24.55 7.74
CA GLU A 125 -5.10 25.87 8.33
C GLU A 125 -3.73 25.90 9.03
N LEU A 126 -3.20 24.75 9.41
CA LEU A 126 -1.86 24.63 10.00
C LEU A 126 -0.73 24.67 8.94
N VAL A 127 -1.08 24.52 7.67
CA VAL A 127 -0.11 24.60 6.58
C VAL A 127 0.30 26.05 6.36
N LYS A 128 1.56 26.35 6.59
CA LYS A 128 2.17 27.64 6.28
C LYS A 128 2.70 27.63 4.85
N THR A 129 2.60 28.76 4.17
CA THR A 129 3.05 28.89 2.77
C THR A 129 3.60 30.28 2.48
N ASN A 130 4.50 30.37 1.50
CA ASN A 130 4.94 31.64 0.93
C ASN A 130 3.99 32.16 -0.18
N ASN A 131 2.93 31.40 -0.54
CA ASN A 131 1.95 31.77 -1.56
C ASN A 131 0.56 31.19 -1.26
N ASN A 132 -0.26 31.98 -0.57
CA ASN A 132 -1.61 31.58 -0.17
C ASN A 132 -2.56 31.38 -1.38
N GLU A 133 -2.45 32.17 -2.42
CA GLU A 133 -3.31 32.05 -3.61
C GLU A 133 -3.06 30.71 -4.31
N GLU A 134 -1.81 30.31 -4.45
CA GLU A 134 -1.45 29.05 -5.05
C GLU A 134 -1.91 27.86 -4.19
N LEU A 135 -1.81 27.95 -2.86
CA LEU A 135 -2.34 26.92 -1.96
C LEU A 135 -3.84 26.75 -2.14
N GLN A 136 -4.58 27.85 -2.11
CA GLN A 136 -6.04 27.84 -2.27
C GLN A 136 -6.46 27.32 -3.66
N ARG A 137 -5.77 27.74 -4.71
CA ARG A 137 -6.00 27.23 -6.07
C ARG A 137 -5.82 25.72 -6.16
N ARG A 138 -4.72 25.19 -5.64
CA ARG A 138 -4.44 23.75 -5.65
C ARG A 138 -5.46 22.94 -4.86
N MET A 139 -5.94 23.49 -3.77
CA MET A 139 -6.95 22.85 -2.94
C MET A 139 -8.34 22.85 -3.59
N ALA A 140 -8.73 23.95 -4.24
CA ALA A 140 -10.06 24.07 -4.83
C ALA A 140 -10.22 23.25 -6.12
N GLU A 141 -9.23 23.31 -7.02
CA GLU A 141 -9.38 22.73 -8.36
C GLU A 141 -9.14 21.21 -8.44
N LYS A 142 -8.13 20.73 -7.72
CA LYS A 142 -7.76 19.29 -7.81
C LYS A 142 -8.32 18.43 -6.69
N TYR A 143 -8.50 18.99 -5.51
CA TYR A 143 -8.94 18.23 -4.36
C TYR A 143 -10.31 17.58 -4.58
N GLN A 144 -11.25 18.33 -5.17
CA GLN A 144 -12.58 17.82 -5.45
C GLN A 144 -12.56 16.77 -6.58
N SER A 145 -11.83 17.03 -7.66
CA SER A 145 -11.82 16.13 -8.83
C SER A 145 -11.11 14.79 -8.54
N GLU A 146 -10.00 14.81 -7.81
CA GLU A 146 -9.27 13.58 -7.48
C GLU A 146 -9.95 12.79 -6.36
N TYR A 147 -10.55 13.47 -5.37
CA TYR A 147 -11.38 12.81 -4.37
C TYR A 147 -12.56 12.08 -5.01
N ASP A 148 -13.23 12.70 -5.98
CA ASP A 148 -14.34 12.10 -6.72
C ASP A 148 -13.84 10.94 -7.62
N GLN A 149 -12.65 11.05 -8.19
CA GLN A 149 -12.03 10.02 -8.99
C GLN A 149 -11.56 8.82 -8.15
N ASP A 150 -10.95 9.08 -6.98
CA ASP A 150 -10.57 8.04 -6.02
C ASP A 150 -11.79 7.33 -5.43
N ARG A 151 -12.84 8.08 -5.12
CA ARG A 151 -14.11 7.51 -4.65
C ARG A 151 -14.80 6.64 -5.70
N LYS A 152 -14.71 7.02 -6.97
CA LYS A 152 -15.20 6.22 -8.09
C LYS A 152 -14.38 4.94 -8.25
N SER A 153 -13.06 5.05 -8.25
CA SER A 153 -12.12 3.94 -8.33
C SER A 153 -12.27 2.96 -7.15
N LEU A 154 -12.49 3.45 -5.94
CA LEU A 154 -12.79 2.61 -4.78
C LEU A 154 -14.12 1.86 -4.91
N LYS A 155 -15.15 2.50 -5.46
CA LYS A 155 -16.43 1.82 -5.76
C LYS A 155 -16.27 0.74 -6.83
N GLU A 156 -15.50 1.03 -7.88
CA GLU A 156 -15.22 0.06 -8.96
C GLU A 156 -14.43 -1.14 -8.40
N ARG A 157 -13.38 -0.91 -7.62
CA ARG A 157 -12.61 -1.98 -6.95
C ARG A 157 -13.45 -2.80 -5.98
N LYS A 158 -14.37 -2.17 -5.25
CA LYS A 158 -15.28 -2.89 -4.37
C LYS A 158 -16.20 -3.82 -5.16
N HIS A 159 -16.74 -3.35 -6.29
CA HIS A 159 -17.56 -4.16 -7.19
C HIS A 159 -16.75 -5.34 -7.76
N ASP A 160 -15.49 -5.11 -8.17
CA ASP A 160 -14.61 -6.15 -8.69
C ASP A 160 -14.31 -7.22 -7.62
N ILE A 161 -14.08 -6.80 -6.36
CA ILE A 161 -13.87 -7.72 -5.23
C ILE A 161 -15.13 -8.55 -4.95
N GLU A 162 -16.32 -7.95 -5.00
CA GLU A 162 -17.59 -8.64 -4.83
C GLU A 162 -17.79 -9.67 -5.95
N ALA A 163 -17.56 -9.29 -7.20
CA ALA A 163 -17.66 -10.19 -8.37
C ALA A 163 -16.64 -11.35 -8.30
N LEU A 164 -15.41 -11.07 -7.83
CA LEU A 164 -14.39 -12.10 -7.60
C LEU A 164 -14.81 -13.07 -6.50
N GLY A 165 -15.42 -12.56 -5.43
CA GLY A 165 -15.98 -13.35 -4.33
C GLY A 165 -17.08 -14.30 -4.79
N GLU A 166 -18.00 -13.83 -5.63
CA GLU A 166 -19.06 -14.65 -6.24
C GLU A 166 -18.49 -15.74 -7.15
N ALA A 167 -17.52 -15.39 -8.01
CA ALA A 167 -16.86 -16.34 -8.89
C ALA A 167 -16.10 -17.42 -8.10
N TYR A 168 -15.42 -17.04 -7.01
CA TYR A 168 -14.74 -17.96 -6.11
C TYR A 168 -15.71 -18.94 -5.42
N ASN A 169 -16.83 -18.43 -4.90
CA ASN A 169 -17.85 -19.28 -4.27
C ASN A 169 -18.47 -20.25 -5.26
N LYS A 170 -18.72 -19.82 -6.50
CA LYS A 170 -19.20 -20.70 -7.58
C LYS A 170 -18.19 -21.80 -7.91
N ALA A 171 -16.89 -21.49 -7.94
CA ALA A 171 -15.85 -22.45 -8.18
C ALA A 171 -15.74 -23.49 -7.05
N ILE A 172 -15.84 -23.06 -5.77
CA ILE A 172 -15.87 -23.96 -4.61
C ILE A 172 -17.07 -24.89 -4.67
N ASN A 173 -18.26 -24.38 -4.98
CA ASN A 173 -19.45 -25.22 -5.08
C ASN A 173 -19.33 -26.27 -6.20
N SER A 174 -18.74 -25.90 -7.33
CA SER A 174 -18.47 -26.85 -8.42
C SER A 174 -17.44 -27.92 -8.04
N TYR A 175 -16.40 -27.53 -7.30
CA TYR A 175 -15.39 -28.45 -6.76
C TYR A 175 -16.01 -29.46 -5.77
N ASN A 176 -16.85 -28.99 -4.86
CA ASN A 176 -17.55 -29.85 -3.90
C ASN A 176 -18.49 -30.85 -4.60
N ALA A 177 -19.23 -30.39 -5.62
CA ALA A 177 -20.09 -31.28 -6.40
C ALA A 177 -19.28 -32.35 -7.16
N LEU A 178 -18.10 -32.01 -7.67
CA LEU A 178 -17.20 -32.99 -8.29
C LEU A 178 -16.68 -34.02 -7.28
N TRP A 179 -16.36 -33.57 -6.05
CA TRP A 179 -15.91 -34.45 -4.98
C TRP A 179 -17.00 -35.44 -4.56
N ASP A 180 -18.23 -34.95 -4.39
CA ASP A 180 -19.39 -35.79 -4.07
C ASP A 180 -19.64 -36.85 -5.16
N LEU A 181 -19.47 -36.50 -6.43
CA LEU A 181 -19.55 -37.43 -7.55
C LEU A 181 -18.45 -38.49 -7.50
N CYS A 182 -17.22 -38.12 -7.18
CA CYS A 182 -16.11 -39.06 -7.03
C CYS A 182 -16.37 -40.05 -5.90
N ASP A 183 -16.87 -39.58 -4.75
CA ASP A 183 -17.20 -40.42 -3.61
C ASP A 183 -18.32 -41.42 -3.96
N HIS A 184 -19.35 -40.94 -4.70
CA HIS A 184 -20.42 -41.82 -5.18
C HIS A 184 -19.91 -42.90 -6.14
N LEU A 185 -19.02 -42.53 -7.08
CA LEU A 185 -18.41 -43.48 -8.00
C LEU A 185 -17.55 -44.53 -7.29
N LEU A 186 -16.75 -44.09 -6.31
CA LEU A 186 -15.93 -45.01 -5.49
C LEU A 186 -16.81 -45.98 -4.72
N ALA A 187 -17.84 -45.52 -4.05
CA ALA A 187 -18.79 -46.41 -3.33
C ALA A 187 -19.47 -47.40 -4.27
N THR A 188 -19.81 -46.99 -5.47
CA THR A 188 -20.43 -47.86 -6.51
C THR A 188 -19.44 -48.93 -6.96
N LEU A 189 -18.18 -48.60 -7.20
CA LEU A 189 -17.13 -49.54 -7.57
C LEU A 189 -16.83 -50.54 -6.43
N GLU A 190 -16.75 -50.08 -5.20
CA GLU A 190 -16.55 -50.95 -4.04
C GLU A 190 -17.68 -51.96 -3.88
N ASN A 191 -18.92 -51.53 -4.05
CA ASN A 191 -20.08 -52.45 -3.98
C ASN A 191 -20.06 -53.45 -5.15
N GLY A 192 -19.70 -53.03 -6.36
CA GLY A 192 -19.51 -53.90 -7.50
C GLY A 192 -18.42 -54.94 -7.30
N LEU A 193 -17.29 -54.57 -6.70
CA LEU A 193 -16.21 -55.49 -6.37
C LEU A 193 -16.64 -56.53 -5.33
N LYS A 194 -17.34 -56.13 -4.27
CA LYS A 194 -17.89 -57.04 -3.26
C LYS A 194 -18.85 -58.04 -3.87
N ASP A 195 -19.68 -57.65 -4.82
CA ASP A 195 -20.58 -58.54 -5.55
C ASP A 195 -19.82 -59.55 -6.44
N HIS A 196 -18.73 -59.09 -7.10
CA HIS A 196 -17.86 -59.98 -7.86
C HIS A 196 -17.13 -61.00 -6.98
N GLU A 197 -16.58 -60.56 -5.83
CA GLU A 197 -15.98 -61.46 -4.86
C GLU A 197 -16.96 -62.56 -4.37
N LYS A 198 -18.20 -62.19 -4.04
CA LYS A 198 -19.22 -63.14 -3.67
C LYS A 198 -19.54 -64.17 -4.77
N ARG A 199 -19.58 -63.71 -6.06
CA ARG A 199 -19.80 -64.60 -7.21
C ARG A 199 -18.62 -65.58 -7.41
N ILE A 200 -17.39 -65.12 -7.21
CA ILE A 200 -16.21 -65.97 -7.30
C ILE A 200 -16.23 -67.05 -6.18
N ILE A 201 -16.53 -66.66 -4.96
CA ILE A 201 -16.64 -67.62 -3.82
C ILE A 201 -17.71 -68.65 -4.12
N ASN A 202 -18.90 -68.27 -4.61
CA ASN A 202 -19.95 -69.17 -5.00
C ASN A 202 -19.55 -70.15 -6.12
N LEU A 203 -18.80 -69.68 -7.12
CA LEU A 203 -18.25 -70.53 -8.18
C LEU A 203 -17.21 -71.50 -7.70
N GLU A 204 -16.37 -71.10 -6.78
CA GLU A 204 -15.38 -72.00 -6.16
C GLU A 204 -16.05 -73.06 -5.30
N GLU A 205 -17.07 -72.71 -4.52
CA GLU A 205 -17.85 -73.67 -3.77
C GLU A 205 -18.62 -74.64 -4.68
N PHE A 206 -19.18 -74.13 -5.78
CA PHE A 206 -19.81 -74.99 -6.80
C PHE A 206 -18.83 -75.96 -7.45
N LYS A 207 -17.61 -75.47 -7.82
CA LYS A 207 -16.54 -76.34 -8.30
C LYS A 207 -16.15 -77.43 -7.31
N LYS A 208 -15.98 -77.07 -6.05
CA LYS A 208 -15.66 -78.05 -5.00
C LYS A 208 -16.70 -79.13 -4.84
N ARG A 209 -17.99 -78.80 -4.94
CA ARG A 209 -19.08 -79.77 -4.90
C ARG A 209 -19.07 -80.66 -6.11
N PHE A 210 -18.79 -80.14 -7.30
CA PHE A 210 -18.74 -80.98 -8.54
C PHE A 210 -17.56 -81.91 -8.58
N LEU A 211 -16.39 -81.45 -8.15
CA LEU A 211 -15.14 -82.25 -8.09
C LEU A 211 -15.22 -83.38 -7.06
N ASN A 212 -15.98 -83.14 -5.99
CA ASN A 212 -16.20 -84.22 -4.99
C ASN A 212 -17.25 -85.28 -5.45
N PHE A 213 -18.04 -85.02 -6.49
CA PHE A 213 -18.96 -86.00 -7.06
C PHE A 213 -18.30 -86.96 -8.02
N ASP A 214 -17.18 -86.59 -8.68
CA ASP A 214 -16.46 -87.42 -9.66
C ASP A 214 -15.51 -88.48 -8.97
N ILE A 215 -15.37 -88.48 -7.63
CA ILE A 215 -14.47 -89.39 -6.94
C ILE A 215 -15.20 -90.58 -6.27
N ILE A 216 -16.56 -90.63 -6.41
CA ILE A 216 -17.38 -91.69 -5.77
C ILE A 216 -18.10 -92.60 -6.81
N SER A 217 -17.68 -92.57 -8.08
CA SER A 217 -18.21 -93.48 -9.12
C SER A 217 -17.16 -94.53 -9.58
#